data_60de58dfa7c70f78630c046386874e89
#
_entry.id   60de58dfa7c70f78630c046386874e89
#
_cell.length_a   1.000
_cell.length_b   1.000
_cell.length_c   1.000
_cell.angle_alpha   90.00
_cell.angle_beta   90.00
_cell.angle_gamma   90.00
#
_symmetry.space_group_name_H-M   'P 1'
#
loop_
_entity.id
_entity.type
_entity.pdbx_description
1 polymer ?
#
loop_
_entity_poly.entity_id
_entity_poly.type
_entity_poly.pdbx_seq_one_letter_code
_entity_poly.pdbx_strand_id
1 'polypeptide(L)'
;APNYALVATADSNRELVRMIQQQLTVYLDKQRASMLGPDLSDRRNLVDKLVYSPAIKHAIETEAVESGISVREARVLAKGYANEMVNDYSHSIVRGFYKFLTWLWTQLYDGVEVHHFERVRELATDYELVYVPCHRSHVDYLLLSYVIYKRGLSIPYIAAGDNLDVPVLGPLLRGAVAFYIRRSFRGNALYTAVLREYMHTLITRNTPI
;
A
#
# COMPACT_ATOMS: atom_id res chain seq x y z
N ALA A 1 2.83 30.54 -48.33
CA ALA A 1 3.50 29.82 -47.26
C ALA A 1 3.70 30.77 -46.08
N PRO A 2 3.10 30.52 -44.89
CA PRO A 2 3.38 31.36 -43.73
C PRO A 2 4.74 30.94 -43.15
N ASN A 3 5.64 31.92 -43.10
CA ASN A 3 6.91 31.81 -42.40
C ASN A 3 6.65 31.76 -40.89
N TYR A 4 6.66 30.61 -40.29
CA TYR A 4 6.76 30.45 -38.82
C TYR A 4 8.24 30.55 -38.42
N ALA A 5 8.77 31.77 -38.42
CA ALA A 5 10.00 32.06 -37.71
C ALA A 5 9.67 32.13 -36.19
N LEU A 6 9.66 31.00 -35.53
CA LEU A 6 9.75 30.95 -34.08
C LEU A 6 11.18 31.36 -33.70
N VAL A 7 11.41 32.66 -33.56
CA VAL A 7 12.58 33.17 -32.83
C VAL A 7 12.27 32.97 -31.35
N ALA A 8 12.45 31.71 -30.87
CA ALA A 8 12.49 31.46 -29.45
C ALA A 8 13.74 32.14 -28.92
N THR A 9 13.58 33.14 -28.07
CA THR A 9 14.70 33.75 -27.33
C THR A 9 15.33 32.68 -26.44
N ALA A 10 16.62 32.77 -26.11
CA ALA A 10 17.33 31.81 -25.29
C ALA A 10 16.64 31.58 -23.92
N ASP A 11 15.98 32.61 -23.40
CA ASP A 11 15.22 32.52 -22.13
C ASP A 11 13.90 31.73 -22.32
N SER A 12 13.20 31.91 -23.43
CA SER A 12 12.00 31.11 -23.77
C SER A 12 12.34 29.62 -23.91
N ASN A 13 13.49 29.27 -24.46
CA ASN A 13 13.94 27.89 -24.58
C ASN A 13 14.29 27.31 -23.21
N ARG A 14 14.90 28.10 -22.31
CA ARG A 14 15.19 27.67 -20.93
C ARG A 14 13.92 27.45 -20.12
N GLU A 15 12.92 28.31 -20.26
CA GLU A 15 11.61 28.09 -19.61
C GLU A 15 10.89 26.84 -20.13
N LEU A 16 10.89 26.67 -21.46
CA LEU A 16 10.30 25.48 -22.07
C LEU A 16 10.98 24.20 -21.59
N VAL A 17 12.31 24.17 -21.53
CA VAL A 17 13.08 23.02 -20.99
C VAL A 17 12.74 22.77 -19.53
N ARG A 18 12.63 23.81 -18.69
CA ARG A 18 12.23 23.66 -17.28
C ARG A 18 10.81 23.09 -17.14
N MET A 19 9.84 23.60 -17.93
CA MET A 19 8.48 23.06 -17.91
C MET A 19 8.43 21.59 -18.34
N ILE A 20 9.14 21.23 -19.41
CA ILE A 20 9.22 19.84 -19.87
C ILE A 20 9.87 18.95 -18.79
N GLN A 21 10.97 19.40 -18.19
CA GLN A 21 11.64 18.67 -17.12
C GLN A 21 10.70 18.48 -15.91
N GLN A 22 9.98 19.52 -15.51
CA GLN A 22 9.03 19.44 -14.40
C GLN A 22 7.88 18.48 -14.71
N GLN A 23 7.27 18.57 -15.89
CA GLN A 23 6.21 17.65 -16.30
C GLN A 23 6.71 16.21 -16.41
N LEU A 24 7.91 16.01 -16.96
CA LEU A 24 8.52 14.70 -17.08
C LEU A 24 8.83 14.10 -15.69
N THR A 25 9.32 14.91 -14.77
CA THR A 25 9.56 14.47 -13.38
C THR A 25 8.26 14.04 -12.72
N VAL A 26 7.21 14.85 -12.79
CA VAL A 26 5.89 14.52 -12.24
C VAL A 26 5.34 13.24 -12.89
N TYR A 27 5.46 13.09 -14.20
CA TYR A 27 5.03 11.90 -14.91
C TYR A 27 5.83 10.65 -14.46
N LEU A 28 7.16 10.76 -14.39
CA LEU A 28 8.01 9.65 -13.95
C LEU A 28 7.78 9.26 -12.49
N ASP A 29 7.58 10.24 -11.61
CA ASP A 29 7.25 9.99 -10.20
C ASP A 29 5.89 9.28 -10.06
N LYS A 30 4.90 9.68 -10.86
CA LYS A 30 3.60 9.03 -10.92
C LYS A 30 3.70 7.58 -11.41
N GLN A 31 4.45 7.34 -12.49
CA GLN A 31 4.73 6.00 -13.01
C GLN A 31 5.50 5.17 -11.99
N ARG A 32 6.50 5.75 -11.34
CA ARG A 32 7.26 5.08 -10.28
C ARG A 32 6.37 4.69 -9.09
N ALA A 33 5.48 5.56 -8.64
CA ALA A 33 4.54 5.28 -7.57
C ALA A 33 3.59 4.14 -7.93
N SER A 34 3.10 4.09 -9.16
CA SER A 34 2.23 2.99 -9.62
C SER A 34 2.96 1.65 -9.75
N MET A 35 4.27 1.67 -10.03
CA MET A 35 5.09 0.46 -10.22
C MET A 35 5.72 -0.04 -8.92
N LEU A 36 6.18 0.85 -8.06
CA LEU A 36 6.91 0.52 -6.83
C LEU A 36 6.06 0.64 -5.58
N GLY A 37 4.93 1.35 -5.66
CA GLY A 37 4.16 1.79 -4.51
C GLY A 37 4.86 2.90 -3.71
N PRO A 38 4.20 3.46 -2.71
CA PRO A 38 4.80 4.44 -1.82
C PRO A 38 5.87 3.78 -0.94
N ASP A 39 6.90 4.56 -0.59
CA ASP A 39 7.89 4.11 0.38
C ASP A 39 7.27 4.12 1.80
N LEU A 40 6.72 2.99 2.19
CA LEU A 40 6.22 2.71 3.54
C LEU A 40 7.16 1.79 4.31
N SER A 41 8.41 1.68 3.87
CA SER A 41 9.40 0.76 4.44
C SER A 41 9.77 1.07 5.89
N ASP A 42 9.59 2.31 6.35
CA ASP A 42 9.82 2.67 7.75
C ASP A 42 8.54 2.47 8.57
N ARG A 43 8.32 1.21 8.97
CA ARG A 43 7.20 0.79 9.82
C ARG A 43 7.12 1.59 11.12
N ARG A 44 8.26 1.92 11.74
CA ARG A 44 8.27 2.65 13.02
C ARG A 44 7.73 4.06 12.85
N ASN A 45 8.18 4.77 11.81
CA ASN A 45 7.69 6.10 11.48
C ASN A 45 6.21 6.08 11.12
N LEU A 46 5.74 5.04 10.44
CA LEU A 46 4.32 4.91 10.10
C LEU A 46 3.46 4.70 11.34
N VAL A 47 3.86 3.79 12.23
CA VAL A 47 3.17 3.56 13.52
C VAL A 47 3.13 4.83 14.37
N ASP A 48 4.25 5.55 14.48
CA ASP A 48 4.29 6.79 15.26
C ASP A 48 3.42 7.88 14.62
N LYS A 49 3.46 8.06 13.30
CA LYS A 49 2.58 9.00 12.59
C LYS A 49 1.08 8.69 12.81
N LEU A 50 0.70 7.43 12.78
CA LEU A 50 -0.68 7.01 13.06
C LEU A 50 -1.09 7.40 14.49
N VAL A 51 -0.30 7.00 15.49
CA VAL A 51 -0.62 7.23 16.92
C VAL A 51 -0.66 8.71 17.27
N TYR A 52 0.11 9.55 16.59
CA TYR A 52 0.12 10.99 16.80
C TYR A 52 -0.79 11.78 15.87
N SER A 53 -1.59 11.12 15.01
CA SER A 53 -2.58 11.81 14.18
C SER A 53 -3.67 12.44 15.05
N PRO A 54 -4.30 13.55 14.61
CA PRO A 54 -5.37 14.21 15.36
C PRO A 54 -6.55 13.27 15.67
N ALA A 55 -6.93 12.43 14.70
CA ALA A 55 -8.01 11.47 14.85
C ALA A 55 -7.74 10.44 15.96
N ILE A 56 -6.53 9.91 16.01
CA ILE A 56 -6.14 8.92 17.03
C ILE A 56 -5.93 9.57 18.40
N LYS A 57 -5.42 10.80 18.48
CA LYS A 57 -5.33 11.53 19.75
C LYS A 57 -6.70 11.65 20.42
N HIS A 58 -7.70 12.06 19.66
CA HIS A 58 -9.08 12.15 20.19
C HIS A 58 -9.62 10.79 20.66
N ALA A 59 -9.39 9.73 19.88
CA ALA A 59 -9.79 8.38 20.26
C ALA A 59 -9.07 7.88 21.54
N ILE A 60 -7.80 8.23 21.71
CA ILE A 60 -7.03 7.92 22.95
C ILE A 60 -7.62 8.63 24.17
N GLU A 61 -7.98 9.91 24.04
CA GLU A 61 -8.58 10.69 25.12
C GLU A 61 -9.97 10.11 25.51
N THR A 62 -10.79 9.74 24.52
CA THR A 62 -12.08 9.09 24.75
C THR A 62 -11.91 7.76 25.47
N GLU A 63 -11.01 6.89 24.98
CA GLU A 63 -10.72 5.58 25.59
C GLU A 63 -10.25 5.73 27.04
N ALA A 64 -9.38 6.72 27.31
CA ALA A 64 -8.89 6.97 28.67
C ALA A 64 -10.02 7.28 29.63
N VAL A 65 -11.01 8.07 29.22
CA VAL A 65 -12.18 8.43 30.02
C VAL A 65 -13.12 7.24 30.18
N GLU A 66 -13.47 6.55 29.10
CA GLU A 66 -14.43 5.44 29.10
C GLU A 66 -13.93 4.21 29.88
N SER A 67 -12.63 3.93 29.74
CA SER A 67 -12.00 2.77 30.39
C SER A 67 -11.40 3.08 31.78
N GLY A 68 -11.43 4.36 32.21
CA GLY A 68 -10.86 4.78 33.49
C GLY A 68 -9.34 4.59 33.62
N ILE A 69 -8.62 4.66 32.50
CA ILE A 69 -7.15 4.52 32.41
C ILE A 69 -6.50 5.86 32.10
N SER A 70 -5.18 5.93 32.32
CA SER A 70 -4.45 7.15 31.93
C SER A 70 -4.34 7.32 30.42
N VAL A 71 -4.25 8.55 29.93
CA VAL A 71 -3.98 8.85 28.50
C VAL A 71 -2.71 8.18 28.01
N ARG A 72 -1.73 7.97 28.89
CA ARG A 72 -0.48 7.26 28.58
C ARG A 72 -0.76 5.78 28.29
N GLU A 73 -1.56 5.12 29.10
CA GLU A 73 -1.95 3.73 28.93
C GLU A 73 -2.78 3.54 27.67
N ALA A 74 -3.78 4.39 27.43
CA ALA A 74 -4.56 4.38 26.20
C ALA A 74 -3.70 4.58 24.95
N ARG A 75 -2.64 5.41 25.03
CA ARG A 75 -1.68 5.57 23.93
C ARG A 75 -0.83 4.33 23.70
N VAL A 76 -0.44 3.62 24.75
CA VAL A 76 0.27 2.34 24.64
C VAL A 76 -0.61 1.30 23.95
N LEU A 77 -1.90 1.26 24.29
CA LEU A 77 -2.88 0.39 23.60
C LEU A 77 -3.00 0.74 22.11
N ALA A 78 -3.17 2.02 21.78
CA ALA A 78 -3.24 2.48 20.38
C ALA A 78 -1.97 2.11 19.59
N LYS A 79 -0.79 2.26 20.21
CA LYS A 79 0.49 1.85 19.61
C LYS A 79 0.58 0.33 19.45
N GLY A 80 0.05 -0.43 20.40
CA GLY A 80 -0.10 -1.89 20.28
C GLY A 80 -0.94 -2.27 19.07
N TYR A 81 -2.12 -1.67 18.92
CA TYR A 81 -3.01 -1.92 17.78
C TYR A 81 -2.37 -1.51 16.44
N ALA A 82 -1.70 -0.37 16.37
CA ALA A 82 -0.99 0.03 15.16
C ALA A 82 0.14 -0.96 14.80
N ASN A 83 0.91 -1.42 15.79
CA ASN A 83 1.94 -2.43 15.58
C ASN A 83 1.39 -3.79 15.15
N GLU A 84 0.19 -4.14 15.60
CA GLU A 84 -0.50 -5.37 15.19
C GLU A 84 -0.90 -5.29 13.71
N MET A 85 -1.42 -4.15 13.28
CA MET A 85 -1.96 -3.95 11.94
C MET A 85 -0.88 -3.72 10.88
N VAL A 86 0.03 -2.77 11.14
CA VAL A 86 0.95 -2.26 10.12
C VAL A 86 1.87 -3.34 9.58
N ASN A 87 1.96 -3.41 8.26
CA ASN A 87 2.89 -4.30 7.57
C ASN A 87 4.35 -3.88 7.75
N ASP A 88 5.27 -4.72 7.31
CA ASP A 88 6.73 -4.53 7.39
C ASP A 88 7.37 -4.83 6.04
N TYR A 89 6.99 -4.04 5.03
CA TYR A 89 7.33 -4.28 3.64
C TYR A 89 8.84 -4.46 3.42
N SER A 90 9.20 -5.53 2.73
CA SER A 90 10.59 -5.85 2.37
C SER A 90 10.72 -6.27 0.92
N HIS A 91 11.44 -5.50 0.12
CA HIS A 91 11.73 -5.82 -1.27
C HIS A 91 12.39 -7.20 -1.46
N SER A 92 13.21 -7.62 -0.50
CA SER A 92 13.88 -8.91 -0.55
C SER A 92 12.91 -10.07 -0.37
N ILE A 93 11.97 -9.92 0.56
CA ILE A 93 10.90 -10.89 0.80
C ILE A 93 9.99 -10.97 -0.42
N VAL A 94 9.54 -9.84 -0.95
CA VAL A 94 8.70 -9.79 -2.15
C VAL A 94 9.37 -10.47 -3.34
N ARG A 95 10.65 -10.19 -3.59
CA ARG A 95 11.40 -10.87 -4.66
C ARG A 95 11.57 -12.37 -4.43
N GLY A 96 11.77 -12.78 -3.18
CA GLY A 96 11.80 -14.20 -2.81
C GLY A 96 10.48 -14.89 -3.11
N PHE A 97 9.37 -14.28 -2.69
CA PHE A 97 8.02 -14.77 -2.99
C PHE A 97 7.77 -14.84 -4.51
N TYR A 98 8.11 -13.81 -5.25
CA TYR A 98 7.94 -13.81 -6.70
C TYR A 98 8.67 -14.98 -7.37
N LYS A 99 9.93 -15.23 -6.98
CA LYS A 99 10.71 -16.37 -7.51
C LYS A 99 10.07 -17.71 -7.15
N PHE A 100 9.66 -17.85 -5.88
CA PHE A 100 8.98 -19.05 -5.40
C PHE A 100 7.65 -19.27 -6.12
N LEU A 101 6.81 -18.24 -6.24
CA LEU A 101 5.53 -18.34 -6.95
C LEU A 101 5.73 -18.59 -8.46
N THR A 102 6.75 -18.01 -9.08
CA THR A 102 7.08 -18.31 -10.48
C THR A 102 7.37 -19.79 -10.65
N TRP A 103 8.23 -20.35 -9.81
CA TRP A 103 8.51 -21.78 -9.82
C TRP A 103 7.25 -22.60 -9.57
N LEU A 104 6.48 -22.27 -8.53
CA LEU A 104 5.26 -22.98 -8.16
C LEU A 104 4.23 -23.02 -9.31
N TRP A 105 3.95 -21.86 -9.91
CA TRP A 105 2.97 -21.75 -10.99
C TRP A 105 3.41 -22.48 -12.26
N THR A 106 4.71 -22.52 -12.56
CA THR A 106 5.24 -23.28 -13.69
C THR A 106 5.25 -24.79 -13.46
N GLN A 107 5.15 -25.26 -12.20
CA GLN A 107 5.01 -26.68 -11.89
C GLN A 107 3.55 -27.14 -11.87
N LEU A 108 2.63 -26.27 -11.48
CA LEU A 108 1.21 -26.64 -11.26
C LEU A 108 0.31 -26.33 -12.44
N TYR A 109 0.70 -25.41 -13.32
CA TYR A 109 -0.15 -24.93 -14.42
C TYR A 109 0.65 -24.74 -15.70
N ASP A 110 0.01 -24.97 -16.84
CA ASP A 110 0.59 -24.76 -18.18
C ASP A 110 0.74 -23.28 -18.55
N GLY A 111 0.22 -22.39 -17.72
CA GLY A 111 0.30 -20.95 -17.90
C GLY A 111 -0.80 -20.19 -17.15
N VAL A 112 -0.72 -18.88 -17.23
CA VAL A 112 -1.72 -17.96 -16.66
C VAL A 112 -2.14 -16.99 -17.75
N GLU A 113 -3.38 -17.11 -18.20
CA GLU A 113 -3.97 -16.16 -19.13
C GLU A 113 -4.57 -14.99 -18.36
N VAL A 114 -4.25 -13.77 -18.78
CA VAL A 114 -4.72 -12.54 -18.15
C VAL A 114 -5.34 -11.66 -19.20
N HIS A 115 -6.64 -11.45 -19.08
CA HIS A 115 -7.41 -10.62 -19.99
C HIS A 115 -7.62 -9.22 -19.42
N HIS A 116 -7.71 -8.22 -20.31
CA HIS A 116 -8.01 -6.81 -19.99
C HIS A 116 -7.06 -6.12 -19.00
N PHE A 117 -5.84 -6.61 -18.82
CA PHE A 117 -4.87 -6.04 -17.86
C PHE A 117 -4.46 -4.61 -18.23
N GLU A 118 -4.44 -4.26 -19.52
CA GLU A 118 -4.10 -2.91 -19.96
C GLU A 118 -5.06 -1.86 -19.37
N ARG A 119 -6.34 -2.21 -19.20
CA ARG A 119 -7.30 -1.35 -18.53
C ARG A 119 -6.95 -1.10 -17.07
N VAL A 120 -6.43 -2.12 -16.37
CA VAL A 120 -5.94 -1.97 -14.98
C VAL A 120 -4.73 -1.03 -14.96
N ARG A 121 -3.80 -1.17 -15.90
CA ARG A 121 -2.62 -0.31 -16.01
C ARG A 121 -2.99 1.15 -16.26
N GLU A 122 -3.93 1.42 -17.16
CA GLU A 122 -4.45 2.76 -17.40
C GLU A 122 -5.03 3.38 -16.13
N LEU A 123 -5.89 2.64 -15.44
CA LEU A 123 -6.52 3.09 -14.20
C LEU A 123 -5.51 3.31 -13.07
N ALA A 124 -4.49 2.46 -12.94
CA ALA A 124 -3.45 2.58 -11.92
C ALA A 124 -2.65 3.89 -12.01
N THR A 125 -2.68 4.57 -13.15
CA THR A 125 -2.00 5.85 -13.34
C THR A 125 -2.77 7.01 -12.71
N ASP A 126 -4.11 6.96 -12.71
CA ASP A 126 -4.98 8.07 -12.35
C ASP A 126 -5.84 7.82 -11.12
N TYR A 127 -5.98 6.55 -10.72
CA TYR A 127 -6.85 6.12 -9.62
C TYR A 127 -6.12 5.23 -8.65
N GLU A 128 -6.58 5.25 -7.41
CA GLU A 128 -6.22 4.27 -6.41
C GLU A 128 -7.03 3.00 -6.64
N LEU A 129 -6.33 1.87 -6.67
CA LEU A 129 -6.94 0.60 -7.01
C LEU A 129 -7.24 -0.22 -5.76
N VAL A 130 -8.48 -0.68 -5.66
CA VAL A 130 -8.90 -1.66 -4.67
C VAL A 130 -9.23 -2.95 -5.41
N TYR A 131 -8.49 -4.01 -5.12
CA TYR A 131 -8.69 -5.33 -5.74
C TYR A 131 -9.58 -6.19 -4.86
N VAL A 132 -10.69 -6.66 -5.42
CA VAL A 132 -11.66 -7.51 -4.70
C VAL A 132 -11.78 -8.84 -5.43
N PRO A 133 -10.84 -9.77 -5.22
CA PRO A 133 -10.91 -11.10 -5.86
C PRO A 133 -12.03 -11.94 -5.26
N CYS A 134 -12.53 -12.90 -6.05
CA CYS A 134 -13.43 -13.92 -5.55
C CYS A 134 -12.65 -14.85 -4.61
N HIS A 135 -12.70 -14.62 -3.32
CA HIS A 135 -11.88 -15.30 -2.33
C HIS A 135 -12.42 -16.69 -1.97
N ARG A 136 -12.13 -17.68 -2.83
CA ARG A 136 -12.47 -19.10 -2.61
C ARG A 136 -11.29 -19.92 -2.10
N SER A 137 -10.06 -19.47 -2.37
CA SER A 137 -8.84 -20.19 -2.05
C SER A 137 -7.71 -19.22 -1.70
N HIS A 138 -6.71 -19.71 -0.96
CA HIS A 138 -5.45 -18.98 -0.75
C HIS A 138 -4.66 -18.76 -2.05
N VAL A 139 -4.97 -19.51 -3.10
CA VAL A 139 -4.40 -19.31 -4.43
C VAL A 139 -4.80 -17.97 -5.02
N ASP A 140 -6.01 -17.50 -4.78
CA ASP A 140 -6.60 -16.34 -5.45
C ASP A 140 -5.79 -15.06 -5.24
N TYR A 141 -5.47 -14.70 -3.99
CA TYR A 141 -4.70 -13.50 -3.71
C TYR A 141 -3.20 -13.65 -4.04
N LEU A 142 -2.65 -14.87 -3.93
CA LEU A 142 -1.26 -15.14 -4.31
C LEU A 142 -1.07 -15.01 -5.82
N LEU A 143 -2.00 -15.57 -6.60
CA LEU A 143 -1.97 -15.49 -8.05
C LEU A 143 -2.20 -14.05 -8.53
N LEU A 144 -3.16 -13.34 -7.93
CA LEU A 144 -3.42 -11.93 -8.23
C LEU A 144 -2.16 -11.08 -8.01
N SER A 145 -1.55 -11.19 -6.82
CA SER A 145 -0.33 -10.46 -6.47
C SER A 145 0.83 -10.79 -7.42
N TYR A 146 0.98 -12.07 -7.76
CA TYR A 146 1.98 -12.53 -8.73
C TYR A 146 1.78 -11.90 -10.12
N VAL A 147 0.54 -11.90 -10.63
CA VAL A 147 0.21 -11.33 -11.95
C VAL A 147 0.47 -9.83 -11.97
N ILE A 148 0.01 -9.10 -10.95
CA ILE A 148 0.19 -7.65 -10.83
C ILE A 148 1.69 -7.30 -10.83
N TYR A 149 2.47 -7.98 -9.99
CA TYR A 149 3.92 -7.76 -9.90
C TYR A 149 4.65 -8.12 -11.22
N LYS A 150 4.31 -9.27 -11.82
CA LYS A 150 4.87 -9.71 -13.11
C LYS A 150 4.60 -8.72 -14.25
N ARG A 151 3.48 -8.00 -14.16
CA ARG A 151 3.06 -6.97 -15.14
C ARG A 151 3.60 -5.57 -14.83
N GLY A 152 4.42 -5.44 -13.78
CA GLY A 152 5.14 -4.19 -13.45
C GLY A 152 4.32 -3.16 -12.69
N LEU A 153 3.24 -3.58 -12.02
CA LEU A 153 2.51 -2.74 -11.06
C LEU A 153 2.89 -3.08 -9.63
N SER A 154 2.67 -2.14 -8.72
CA SER A 154 2.88 -2.38 -7.30
C SER A 154 1.91 -3.41 -6.77
N ILE A 155 2.41 -4.31 -5.90
CA ILE A 155 1.59 -5.35 -5.29
C ILE A 155 0.59 -4.69 -4.34
N PRO A 156 -0.72 -5.04 -4.41
CA PRO A 156 -1.70 -4.52 -3.47
C PRO A 156 -1.42 -5.03 -2.06
N TYR A 157 -1.69 -4.19 -1.07
CA TYR A 157 -1.65 -4.60 0.32
C TYR A 157 -2.84 -5.49 0.64
N ILE A 158 -2.57 -6.61 1.29
CA ILE A 158 -3.56 -7.66 1.53
C ILE A 158 -4.05 -7.57 2.97
N ALA A 159 -5.34 -7.31 3.14
CA ALA A 159 -5.99 -7.43 4.44
C ALA A 159 -6.08 -8.91 4.84
N ALA A 160 -5.32 -9.30 5.85
CA ALA A 160 -5.28 -10.67 6.35
C ALA A 160 -5.92 -10.76 7.74
N GLY A 161 -6.59 -11.88 8.03
CA GLY A 161 -7.06 -12.14 9.38
C GLY A 161 -5.90 -12.43 10.33
N ASP A 162 -6.05 -12.01 11.58
CA ASP A 162 -5.07 -12.21 12.67
C ASP A 162 -4.69 -13.68 12.90
N ASN A 163 -5.54 -14.62 12.50
CA ASN A 163 -5.25 -16.06 12.55
C ASN A 163 -4.10 -16.50 11.62
N LEU A 164 -3.70 -15.68 10.68
CA LEU A 164 -2.54 -15.93 9.81
C LEU A 164 -1.24 -15.33 10.38
N ASP A 165 -1.31 -14.55 11.45
CA ASP A 165 -0.15 -13.99 12.14
C ASP A 165 0.47 -15.02 13.12
N VAL A 166 0.85 -16.16 12.55
CA VAL A 166 1.50 -17.24 13.28
C VAL A 166 3.02 -17.19 13.13
N PRO A 167 3.79 -17.83 14.05
CA PRO A 167 5.25 -17.87 13.95
C PRO A 167 5.72 -18.30 12.57
N VAL A 168 6.75 -17.66 12.04
CA VAL A 168 7.36 -17.84 10.71
C VAL A 168 6.49 -17.30 9.57
N LEU A 169 5.23 -17.72 9.44
CA LEU A 169 4.35 -17.31 8.34
C LEU A 169 3.91 -15.84 8.49
N GLY A 170 3.54 -15.43 9.70
CA GLY A 170 3.09 -14.06 9.98
C GLY A 170 4.12 -13.00 9.58
N PRO A 171 5.36 -13.04 10.11
CA PRO A 171 6.42 -12.12 9.69
C PRO A 171 6.72 -12.17 8.19
N LEU A 172 6.66 -13.34 7.57
CA LEU A 172 6.91 -13.51 6.15
C LEU A 172 5.82 -12.84 5.29
N LEU A 173 4.54 -13.06 5.61
CA LEU A 173 3.42 -12.41 4.92
C LEU A 173 3.41 -10.89 5.17
N ARG A 174 3.71 -10.46 6.39
CA ARG A 174 3.85 -9.04 6.77
C ARG A 174 4.96 -8.36 5.96
N GLY A 175 6.09 -9.01 5.81
CA GLY A 175 7.19 -8.53 4.98
C GLY A 175 6.90 -8.55 3.48
N ALA A 176 5.94 -9.37 3.05
CA ALA A 176 5.50 -9.37 1.67
C ALA A 176 4.56 -8.21 1.35
N VAL A 177 3.40 -8.11 1.95
CA VAL A 177 2.44 -6.99 1.78
C VAL A 177 1.21 -7.14 2.71
N ALA A 178 1.16 -8.15 3.56
CA ALA A 178 0.01 -8.38 4.41
C ALA A 178 -0.03 -7.36 5.57
N PHE A 179 -1.21 -6.87 5.87
CA PHE A 179 -1.53 -6.20 7.12
C PHE A 179 -2.64 -6.96 7.82
N TYR A 180 -2.63 -6.93 9.17
CA TYR A 180 -3.50 -7.82 9.92
C TYR A 180 -4.68 -7.10 10.52
N ILE A 181 -5.85 -7.74 10.43
CA ILE A 181 -7.10 -7.25 11.01
C ILE A 181 -7.68 -8.34 11.91
N ARG A 182 -8.08 -7.97 13.12
CA ARG A 182 -8.80 -8.87 14.02
C ARG A 182 -10.13 -9.27 13.40
N ARG A 183 -10.50 -10.53 13.54
CA ARG A 183 -11.79 -11.04 13.06
C ARG A 183 -12.99 -10.42 13.80
N SER A 184 -12.78 -10.02 15.04
CA SER A 184 -13.79 -9.35 15.84
C SER A 184 -13.16 -8.22 16.64
N PHE A 185 -13.64 -7.03 16.41
CA PHE A 185 -13.27 -5.80 17.13
C PHE A 185 -14.51 -4.96 17.46
N ARG A 186 -15.70 -5.59 17.41
CA ARG A 186 -16.96 -4.94 17.75
C ARG A 186 -16.89 -4.44 19.19
N GLY A 187 -17.21 -3.15 19.39
CA GLY A 187 -17.14 -2.50 20.69
C GLY A 187 -15.76 -1.95 21.08
N ASN A 188 -14.73 -2.13 20.27
CA ASN A 188 -13.42 -1.51 20.49
C ASN A 188 -13.26 -0.26 19.60
N ALA A 189 -13.67 0.88 20.13
CA ALA A 189 -13.67 2.16 19.41
C ALA A 189 -12.25 2.61 19.06
N LEU A 190 -11.29 2.44 19.98
CA LEU A 190 -9.89 2.81 19.75
C LEU A 190 -9.25 1.96 18.63
N TYR A 191 -9.50 0.64 18.62
CA TYR A 191 -9.02 -0.24 17.55
C TYR A 191 -9.60 0.18 16.20
N THR A 192 -10.91 0.48 16.16
CA THR A 192 -11.60 0.92 14.95
C THR A 192 -11.04 2.25 14.43
N ALA A 193 -10.71 3.19 15.33
CA ALA A 193 -10.11 4.46 14.97
C ALA A 193 -8.71 4.25 14.34
N VAL A 194 -7.87 3.39 14.95
CA VAL A 194 -6.54 3.06 14.43
C VAL A 194 -6.64 2.41 13.05
N LEU A 195 -7.54 1.45 12.87
CA LEU A 195 -7.75 0.78 11.58
C LEU A 195 -8.20 1.79 10.51
N ARG A 196 -9.17 2.65 10.83
CA ARG A 196 -9.66 3.68 9.90
C ARG A 196 -8.55 4.62 9.45
N GLU A 197 -7.73 5.09 10.38
CA GLU A 197 -6.62 6.00 10.09
C GLU A 197 -5.53 5.32 9.26
N TYR A 198 -5.26 4.04 9.52
CA TYR A 198 -4.33 3.26 8.73
C TYR A 198 -4.83 3.07 7.29
N MET A 199 -6.09 2.68 7.11
CA MET A 199 -6.72 2.55 5.79
C MET A 199 -6.73 3.89 5.04
N HIS A 200 -7.08 4.98 5.72
CA HIS A 200 -7.00 6.32 5.15
C HIS A 200 -5.57 6.67 4.69
N THR A 201 -4.57 6.31 5.50
CA THR A 201 -3.15 6.53 5.15
C THR A 201 -2.74 5.72 3.92
N LEU A 202 -3.16 4.48 3.79
CA LEU A 202 -2.88 3.66 2.61
C LEU A 202 -3.50 4.27 1.35
N ILE A 203 -4.79 4.59 1.39
CA ILE A 203 -5.54 5.14 0.26
C ILE A 203 -4.95 6.50 -0.17
N THR A 204 -4.72 7.43 0.76
CA THR A 204 -4.20 8.77 0.42
C THR A 204 -2.75 8.79 -0.07
N ARG A 205 -2.04 7.67 0.03
CA ARG A 205 -0.67 7.52 -0.48
C ARG A 205 -0.56 6.71 -1.75
N ASN A 206 -1.66 6.53 -2.48
CA ASN A 206 -1.70 5.72 -3.69
C ASN A 206 -1.18 4.29 -3.47
N THR A 207 -1.53 3.70 -2.33
CA THR A 207 -1.16 2.33 -2.02
C THR A 207 -2.32 1.43 -2.45
N PRO A 208 -2.16 0.57 -3.47
CA PRO A 208 -3.23 -0.33 -3.88
C PRO A 208 -3.53 -1.35 -2.76
N ILE A 209 -4.80 -1.68 -2.60
CA ILE A 209 -5.31 -2.60 -1.58
C ILE A 209 -6.07 -3.75 -2.23
#